data_73b84e401f7c71a08cc9e783d0a5237c
#
_entry.id   73b84e401f7c71a08cc9e783d0a5237c
#
_cell.length_a   1.000
_cell.length_b   1.000
_cell.length_c   1.000
_cell.angle_alpha   90.00
_cell.angle_beta   90.00
_cell.angle_gamma   90.00
#
_symmetry.space_group_name_H-M   'P 1'
#
loop_
_entity.id
_entity.type
_entity.pdbx_description
1 polymer ?
#
loop_
_entity_poly.entity_id
_entity_poly.type
_entity_poly.pdbx_seq_one_letter_code
_entity_poly.pdbx_strand_id
1 'polypeptide(L)'
;EKEYGRSFSNQSILKRLGIVVAGPFMNFLLPFVFFPIIFMLGIGVAAYLEQPPVVGYVEPGSSASEAGFKKGDTILQIDGKDVKTWRDVNIAFQSNPDATLTVKVKRDGEIKTFQVKATSSPEGIVAVGIAEHLDARVGGVMPGTPAERAGLQKGDLILAVNGTKISDWYQMASIIRGKVSEEVTLLIKRGDKQIETKITPEPLQETGQGAIGITPFREEIVKKYGLFESIFEGIKEAAQMIIEVTVLLFAFIYKLITGKIALGTAGKSIAGPLLIAQVSGTAAESGLASLLQFTCFISINLALINLFPIPMLDGGHVLYLAIEAIKKRPLSQRTLEISQRIGFTFLIFIMFLAIYNDISRLKGTIIESIGRFIDVLN
;
A
#
# COMPACT_ATOMS: atom_id res chain seq x y z
N GLU A 1 -9.77 -53.12 4.34
CA GLU A 1 -11.06 -52.47 4.74
C GLU A 1 -10.82 -51.20 5.60
N LYS A 2 -9.85 -51.20 6.55
CA LYS A 2 -9.56 -50.06 7.40
C LYS A 2 -8.97 -48.86 6.62
N GLU A 3 -8.26 -49.07 5.53
CA GLU A 3 -7.72 -48.00 4.68
C GLU A 3 -8.79 -47.39 3.77
N TYR A 4 -9.76 -48.18 3.31
CA TYR A 4 -10.85 -47.70 2.45
C TYR A 4 -11.72 -46.63 3.14
N GLY A 5 -11.94 -46.75 4.45
CA GLY A 5 -12.69 -45.78 5.26
C GLY A 5 -11.95 -44.46 5.53
N ARG A 6 -10.63 -44.40 5.29
CA ARG A 6 -9.80 -43.20 5.51
C ARG A 6 -9.58 -42.37 4.23
N SER A 7 -9.94 -42.89 3.07
CA SER A 7 -9.80 -42.16 1.79
C SER A 7 -10.65 -40.88 1.80
N PHE A 8 -10.10 -39.79 1.31
CA PHE A 8 -10.77 -38.49 1.19
C PHE A 8 -12.13 -38.58 0.51
N SER A 9 -12.23 -39.36 -0.57
CA SER A 9 -13.47 -39.55 -1.34
C SER A 9 -14.61 -40.20 -0.54
N ASN A 10 -14.28 -40.97 0.50
CA ASN A 10 -15.24 -41.71 1.30
C ASN A 10 -15.69 -40.97 2.57
N GLN A 11 -15.12 -39.77 2.83
CA GLN A 11 -15.50 -38.94 3.95
C GLN A 11 -16.78 -38.14 3.65
N SER A 12 -17.50 -37.74 4.69
CA SER A 12 -18.65 -36.85 4.56
C SER A 12 -18.23 -35.52 3.93
N ILE A 13 -19.15 -34.85 3.23
CA ILE A 13 -18.90 -33.55 2.57
C ILE A 13 -18.31 -32.53 3.55
N LEU A 14 -18.83 -32.47 4.80
CA LEU A 14 -18.33 -31.54 5.82
C LEU A 14 -16.87 -31.82 6.21
N LYS A 15 -16.47 -33.11 6.34
CA LYS A 15 -15.07 -33.43 6.63
C LYS A 15 -14.16 -33.10 5.47
N ARG A 16 -14.58 -33.37 4.23
CA ARG A 16 -13.84 -33.00 3.03
C ARG A 16 -13.71 -31.48 2.91
N LEU A 17 -14.78 -30.74 3.19
CA LEU A 17 -14.75 -29.27 3.22
C LEU A 17 -13.75 -28.74 4.25
N GLY A 18 -13.76 -29.29 5.47
CA GLY A 18 -12.82 -28.92 6.53
C GLY A 18 -11.35 -29.14 6.13
N ILE A 19 -11.06 -30.25 5.45
CA ILE A 19 -9.70 -30.55 4.95
C ILE A 19 -9.27 -29.51 3.88
N VAL A 20 -10.15 -29.23 2.92
CA VAL A 20 -9.86 -28.28 1.83
C VAL A 20 -9.69 -26.84 2.34
N VAL A 21 -10.55 -26.39 3.26
CA VAL A 21 -10.48 -25.00 3.77
C VAL A 21 -9.35 -24.82 4.78
N ALA A 22 -8.80 -25.90 5.35
CA ALA A 22 -7.74 -25.82 6.37
C ALA A 22 -6.50 -25.04 5.87
N GLY A 23 -6.10 -25.21 4.60
CA GLY A 23 -4.98 -24.48 4.00
C GLY A 23 -5.19 -22.96 3.99
N PRO A 24 -6.21 -22.45 3.29
CA PRO A 24 -6.55 -21.03 3.32
C PRO A 24 -6.77 -20.47 4.73
N PHE A 25 -7.43 -21.25 5.60
CA PHE A 25 -7.67 -20.84 6.99
C PHE A 25 -6.37 -20.62 7.77
N MET A 26 -5.39 -21.51 7.64
CA MET A 26 -4.09 -21.35 8.29
C MET A 26 -3.34 -20.11 7.77
N ASN A 27 -3.46 -19.79 6.48
CA ASN A 27 -2.90 -18.58 5.92
C ASN A 27 -3.55 -17.31 6.49
N PHE A 28 -4.85 -17.32 6.79
CA PHE A 28 -5.51 -16.23 7.51
C PHE A 28 -5.13 -16.15 8.99
N LEU A 29 -4.75 -17.26 9.62
CA LEU A 29 -4.33 -17.27 11.02
C LEU A 29 -2.90 -16.74 11.20
N LEU A 30 -2.03 -16.89 10.21
CA LEU A 30 -0.62 -16.51 10.30
C LEU A 30 -0.41 -15.04 10.72
N PRO A 31 -1.12 -14.04 10.18
CA PRO A 31 -1.02 -12.64 10.61
C PRO A 31 -1.31 -12.44 12.11
N PHE A 32 -2.28 -13.16 12.68
CA PHE A 32 -2.62 -13.06 14.11
C PHE A 32 -1.50 -13.56 15.03
N VAL A 33 -0.58 -14.36 14.51
CA VAL A 33 0.61 -14.81 15.22
C VAL A 33 1.78 -13.84 14.99
N PHE A 34 1.97 -13.39 13.76
CA PHE A 34 3.14 -12.60 13.39
C PHE A 34 3.03 -11.13 13.79
N PHE A 35 1.86 -10.49 13.70
CA PHE A 35 1.73 -9.09 14.10
C PHE A 35 2.05 -8.83 15.57
N PRO A 36 1.61 -9.64 16.55
CA PRO A 36 2.09 -9.52 17.92
C PRO A 36 3.62 -9.55 18.03
N ILE A 37 4.27 -10.46 17.31
CA ILE A 37 5.74 -10.57 17.31
C ILE A 37 6.37 -9.33 16.67
N ILE A 38 5.82 -8.83 15.54
CA ILE A 38 6.27 -7.61 14.86
C ILE A 38 6.21 -6.41 15.82
N PHE A 39 5.08 -6.24 16.54
CA PHE A 39 4.92 -5.15 17.51
C PHE A 39 5.89 -5.26 18.70
N MET A 40 6.23 -6.48 19.13
CA MET A 40 7.26 -6.71 20.15
C MET A 40 8.67 -6.41 19.64
N LEU A 41 9.00 -6.79 18.41
CA LEU A 41 10.29 -6.49 17.78
C LEU A 41 10.44 -4.99 17.54
N GLY A 42 9.35 -4.30 17.27
CA GLY A 42 9.26 -2.90 16.95
C GLY A 42 8.92 -2.67 15.48
N ILE A 43 8.01 -1.76 15.25
CA ILE A 43 7.60 -1.31 13.92
C ILE A 43 8.15 0.07 13.64
N GLY A 44 8.61 0.30 12.40
CA GLY A 44 8.88 1.64 11.91
C GLY A 44 7.56 2.41 11.76
N VAL A 45 7.41 3.48 12.52
CA VAL A 45 6.28 4.40 12.39
C VAL A 45 6.81 5.78 12.03
N ALA A 46 6.10 6.49 11.15
CA ALA A 46 6.49 7.87 10.85
C ALA A 46 6.45 8.71 12.12
N ALA A 47 7.58 9.36 12.44
CA ALA A 47 7.77 10.09 13.70
C ALA A 47 6.68 11.14 13.94
N TYR A 48 6.19 11.80 12.88
CA TYR A 48 5.16 12.82 13.00
C TYR A 48 3.84 12.28 13.59
N LEU A 49 3.54 10.99 13.38
CA LEU A 49 2.31 10.39 13.92
C LEU A 49 2.24 10.42 15.45
N GLU A 50 3.39 10.44 16.11
CA GLU A 50 3.51 10.50 17.57
C GLU A 50 3.74 11.94 18.09
N GLN A 51 3.81 12.92 17.18
CA GLN A 51 3.99 14.33 17.53
C GLN A 51 2.65 15.06 17.74
N PRO A 52 2.66 16.17 18.49
CA PRO A 52 1.48 17.03 18.63
C PRO A 52 0.94 17.46 17.26
N PRO A 53 -0.39 17.50 17.06
CA PRO A 53 -0.99 17.73 15.76
C PRO A 53 -1.02 19.24 15.42
N VAL A 54 0.16 19.78 15.11
CA VAL A 54 0.33 21.15 14.63
C VAL A 54 0.20 21.15 13.10
N VAL A 55 -0.75 21.91 12.57
CA VAL A 55 -1.01 22.04 11.13
C VAL A 55 0.19 22.71 10.46
N GLY A 56 0.90 21.97 9.63
CA GLY A 56 2.04 22.45 8.84
C GLY A 56 1.63 22.95 7.46
N TYR A 57 0.56 22.38 6.92
CA TYR A 57 0.03 22.71 5.59
C TYR A 57 -1.50 22.65 5.57
N VAL A 58 -2.09 23.56 4.82
CA VAL A 58 -3.53 23.56 4.49
C VAL A 58 -3.66 23.63 2.98
N GLU A 59 -4.32 22.64 2.41
CA GLU A 59 -4.51 22.53 0.96
C GLU A 59 -5.51 23.59 0.47
N PRO A 60 -5.13 24.41 -0.52
CA PRO A 60 -6.04 25.41 -1.07
C PRO A 60 -7.32 24.78 -1.67
N GLY A 61 -8.49 25.34 -1.35
CA GLY A 61 -9.77 24.83 -1.84
C GLY A 61 -10.26 23.57 -1.12
N SER A 62 -9.55 23.09 -0.09
CA SER A 62 -9.99 21.99 0.75
C SER A 62 -11.05 22.44 1.79
N SER A 63 -11.76 21.47 2.36
CA SER A 63 -12.76 21.77 3.42
C SER A 63 -12.13 22.44 4.65
N ALA A 64 -10.89 22.14 4.99
CA ALA A 64 -10.16 22.82 6.05
C ALA A 64 -9.81 24.27 5.67
N SER A 65 -9.42 24.51 4.41
CA SER A 65 -9.17 25.86 3.89
C SER A 65 -10.43 26.73 3.94
N GLU A 66 -11.56 26.17 3.49
CA GLU A 66 -12.88 26.85 3.52
C GLU A 66 -13.35 27.11 4.96
N ALA A 67 -13.09 26.18 5.88
CA ALA A 67 -13.39 26.35 7.31
C ALA A 67 -12.48 27.38 8.00
N GLY A 68 -11.37 27.79 7.37
CA GLY A 68 -10.47 28.83 7.88
C GLY A 68 -9.30 28.32 8.71
N PHE A 69 -8.89 27.05 8.55
CA PHE A 69 -7.65 26.54 9.12
C PHE A 69 -6.43 27.28 8.59
N LYS A 70 -5.40 27.39 9.41
CA LYS A 70 -4.13 28.01 9.05
C LYS A 70 -2.95 27.20 9.52
N LYS A 71 -1.82 27.35 8.85
CA LYS A 71 -0.53 26.83 9.31
C LYS A 71 -0.25 27.37 10.72
N GLY A 72 0.17 26.47 11.62
CA GLY A 72 0.43 26.76 13.03
C GLY A 72 -0.74 26.45 13.98
N ASP A 73 -1.93 26.13 13.47
CA ASP A 73 -3.03 25.67 14.31
C ASP A 73 -2.66 24.36 15.01
N THR A 74 -2.87 24.27 16.31
CA THR A 74 -2.70 23.02 17.05
C THR A 74 -4.09 22.42 17.29
N ILE A 75 -4.35 21.22 16.79
CA ILE A 75 -5.65 20.56 16.97
C ILE A 75 -5.72 20.02 18.40
N LEU A 76 -6.80 20.35 19.10
CA LEU A 76 -7.01 19.95 20.50
C LEU A 76 -8.10 18.89 20.65
N GLN A 77 -9.20 19.03 19.90
CA GLN A 77 -10.36 18.13 19.98
C GLN A 77 -10.99 17.93 18.60
N ILE A 78 -11.54 16.74 18.38
CA ILE A 78 -12.38 16.40 17.23
C ILE A 78 -13.66 15.76 17.79
N ASP A 79 -14.83 16.33 17.50
CA ASP A 79 -16.15 15.92 18.03
C ASP A 79 -16.16 15.67 19.55
N GLY A 80 -15.52 16.60 20.29
CA GLY A 80 -15.47 16.56 21.75
C GLY A 80 -14.45 15.58 22.32
N LYS A 81 -13.77 14.77 21.51
CA LYS A 81 -12.70 13.87 21.93
C LYS A 81 -11.34 14.59 21.84
N ASP A 82 -10.56 14.54 22.90
CA ASP A 82 -9.22 15.11 22.91
C ASP A 82 -8.31 14.34 21.96
N VAL A 83 -7.49 15.07 21.22
CA VAL A 83 -6.44 14.54 20.36
C VAL A 83 -5.08 15.08 20.81
N LYS A 84 -4.08 14.21 20.91
CA LYS A 84 -2.74 14.56 21.40
C LYS A 84 -1.67 14.42 20.32
N THR A 85 -1.96 13.62 19.31
CA THR A 85 -1.00 13.24 18.25
C THR A 85 -1.67 13.31 16.88
N TRP A 86 -0.86 13.38 15.83
CA TRP A 86 -1.34 13.22 14.46
C TRP A 86 -2.03 11.88 14.21
N ARG A 87 -1.61 10.83 14.94
CA ARG A 87 -2.28 9.51 14.90
C ARG A 87 -3.74 9.63 15.32
N ASP A 88 -4.02 10.33 16.44
CA ASP A 88 -5.38 10.50 16.93
C ASP A 88 -6.24 11.28 15.92
N VAL A 89 -5.65 12.31 15.29
CA VAL A 89 -6.31 13.10 14.23
C VAL A 89 -6.67 12.22 13.04
N ASN A 90 -5.73 11.42 12.56
CA ASN A 90 -5.95 10.52 11.43
C ASN A 90 -7.05 9.50 11.75
N ILE A 91 -7.00 8.87 12.94
CA ILE A 91 -8.04 7.93 13.39
C ILE A 91 -9.41 8.60 13.43
N ALA A 92 -9.49 9.82 13.98
CA ALA A 92 -10.77 10.53 14.10
C ALA A 92 -11.40 10.82 12.73
N PHE A 93 -10.62 11.27 11.75
CA PHE A 93 -11.13 11.51 10.39
C PHE A 93 -11.45 10.21 9.65
N GLN A 94 -10.58 9.21 9.67
CA GLN A 94 -10.77 7.92 9.00
C GLN A 94 -12.00 7.16 9.53
N SER A 95 -12.33 7.33 10.82
CA SER A 95 -13.50 6.70 11.43
C SER A 95 -14.83 7.36 11.07
N ASN A 96 -14.82 8.53 10.43
CA ASN A 96 -16.01 9.32 10.14
C ASN A 96 -16.01 9.83 8.67
N PRO A 97 -16.01 8.92 7.70
CA PRO A 97 -15.99 9.29 6.28
C PRO A 97 -17.23 10.11 5.91
N ASP A 98 -17.03 11.14 5.11
CA ASP A 98 -18.04 12.06 4.58
C ASP A 98 -18.88 12.81 5.63
N ALA A 99 -18.49 12.72 6.92
CA ALA A 99 -19.12 13.44 8.00
C ALA A 99 -18.57 14.88 8.13
N THR A 100 -19.39 15.78 8.68
CA THR A 100 -18.94 17.11 9.12
C THR A 100 -18.59 17.03 10.60
N LEU A 101 -17.32 17.28 10.92
CA LEU A 101 -16.76 17.14 12.25
C LEU A 101 -16.47 18.50 12.88
N THR A 102 -16.69 18.61 14.17
CA THR A 102 -16.37 19.80 14.96
C THR A 102 -14.94 19.71 15.45
N VAL A 103 -14.06 20.60 14.99
CA VAL A 103 -12.64 20.60 15.36
C VAL A 103 -12.32 21.86 16.16
N LYS A 104 -11.77 21.68 17.38
CA LYS A 104 -11.22 22.78 18.17
C LYS A 104 -9.72 22.85 18.00
N VAL A 105 -9.23 24.04 17.70
CA VAL A 105 -7.79 24.30 17.53
C VAL A 105 -7.35 25.44 18.45
N LYS A 106 -6.07 25.46 18.79
CA LYS A 106 -5.40 26.57 19.45
C LYS A 106 -4.59 27.33 18.40
N ARG A 107 -4.89 28.65 18.25
CA ARG A 107 -4.18 29.58 17.36
C ARG A 107 -3.82 30.82 18.16
N ASP A 108 -2.54 31.18 18.22
CA ASP A 108 -2.04 32.39 18.92
C ASP A 108 -2.52 32.49 20.37
N GLY A 109 -2.66 31.35 21.06
CA GLY A 109 -3.16 31.28 22.44
C GLY A 109 -4.67 31.15 22.57
N GLU A 110 -5.46 31.48 21.56
CA GLU A 110 -6.93 31.41 21.54
C GLU A 110 -7.45 30.07 21.05
N ILE A 111 -8.60 29.64 21.59
CA ILE A 111 -9.31 28.45 21.10
C ILE A 111 -10.31 28.86 20.03
N LYS A 112 -10.21 28.24 18.83
CA LYS A 112 -11.18 28.44 17.75
C LYS A 112 -11.84 27.10 17.41
N THR A 113 -13.08 27.16 16.96
CA THR A 113 -13.88 25.99 16.61
C THR A 113 -14.27 26.08 15.13
N PHE A 114 -13.99 25.01 14.39
CA PHE A 114 -14.32 24.90 12.98
C PHE A 114 -15.20 23.70 12.71
N GLN A 115 -16.04 23.79 11.67
CA GLN A 115 -16.78 22.68 11.10
C GLN A 115 -16.06 22.25 9.81
N VAL A 116 -15.64 21.02 9.75
CA VAL A 116 -14.84 20.50 8.63
C VAL A 116 -15.46 19.23 8.08
N LYS A 117 -15.71 19.20 6.80
CA LYS A 117 -16.20 17.99 6.12
C LYS A 117 -15.04 17.06 5.79
N ALA A 118 -15.05 15.87 6.37
CA ALA A 118 -14.15 14.79 5.99
C ALA A 118 -14.60 14.24 4.63
N THR A 119 -13.72 14.29 3.62
CA THR A 119 -14.06 13.85 2.25
C THR A 119 -13.31 12.58 1.92
N SER A 120 -14.06 11.56 1.47
CA SER A 120 -13.47 10.29 1.03
C SER A 120 -12.99 10.38 -0.41
N SER A 121 -11.75 9.97 -0.67
CA SER A 121 -11.29 9.74 -2.04
C SER A 121 -11.89 8.43 -2.60
N PRO A 122 -11.86 8.23 -3.95
CA PRO A 122 -12.26 6.95 -4.55
C PRO A 122 -11.52 5.72 -4.02
N GLU A 123 -10.31 5.92 -3.48
CA GLU A 123 -9.48 4.89 -2.86
C GLU A 123 -9.83 4.66 -1.37
N GLY A 124 -10.82 5.39 -0.83
CA GLY A 124 -11.26 5.26 0.57
C GLY A 124 -10.41 6.03 1.58
N ILE A 125 -9.50 6.88 1.12
CA ILE A 125 -8.72 7.75 2.01
C ILE A 125 -9.57 8.96 2.39
N VAL A 126 -9.76 9.17 3.69
CA VAL A 126 -10.52 10.33 4.20
C VAL A 126 -9.56 11.48 4.47
N ALA A 127 -9.83 12.62 3.87
CA ALA A 127 -9.00 13.82 4.02
C ALA A 127 -9.85 15.06 4.26
N VAL A 128 -9.27 16.03 4.93
CA VAL A 128 -9.85 17.37 5.14
C VAL A 128 -8.97 18.47 4.54
N GLY A 129 -7.79 18.09 4.01
CA GLY A 129 -6.83 19.00 3.40
C GLY A 129 -5.90 19.69 4.39
N ILE A 130 -5.59 19.06 5.53
CA ILE A 130 -4.50 19.48 6.43
C ILE A 130 -3.41 18.41 6.46
N ALA A 131 -2.20 18.84 6.72
CA ALA A 131 -1.07 17.94 6.90
C ALA A 131 -0.04 18.50 7.90
N GLU A 132 0.84 17.63 8.37
CA GLU A 132 2.01 18.00 9.15
C GLU A 132 2.98 18.89 8.37
N HIS A 133 3.89 19.58 9.06
CA HIS A 133 5.01 20.22 8.38
C HIS A 133 5.99 19.16 7.85
N LEU A 134 6.32 19.28 6.58
CA LEU A 134 7.21 18.35 5.91
C LEU A 134 8.25 19.12 5.11
N ASP A 135 9.52 19.02 5.51
CA ASP A 135 10.62 19.61 4.77
C ASP A 135 10.64 19.12 3.30
N ALA A 136 11.04 19.99 2.37
CA ALA A 136 11.19 19.62 0.97
C ALA A 136 12.47 18.76 0.75
N ARG A 137 12.64 17.72 1.56
CA ARG A 137 13.75 16.78 1.54
C ARG A 137 13.39 15.52 0.78
N VAL A 138 14.26 15.08 -0.12
CA VAL A 138 14.10 13.87 -0.91
C VAL A 138 14.31 12.63 -0.04
N GLY A 139 13.28 11.80 0.09
CA GLY A 139 13.32 10.51 0.79
C GLY A 139 13.74 9.36 -0.12
N GLY A 140 13.37 9.44 -1.40
CA GLY A 140 13.73 8.47 -2.42
C GLY A 140 13.57 9.05 -3.82
N VAL A 141 14.27 8.46 -4.78
CA VAL A 141 14.17 8.79 -6.21
C VAL A 141 13.72 7.52 -6.94
N MET A 142 12.67 7.64 -7.73
CA MET A 142 12.11 6.51 -8.48
C MET A 142 12.94 6.27 -9.76
N PRO A 143 13.26 5.00 -10.09
CA PRO A 143 13.98 4.66 -11.31
C PRO A 143 13.22 5.10 -12.59
N GLY A 144 13.95 5.50 -13.62
CA GLY A 144 13.41 5.91 -14.92
C GLY A 144 12.74 7.28 -14.93
N THR A 145 12.78 8.05 -13.82
CA THR A 145 12.06 9.31 -13.67
C THR A 145 12.94 10.53 -13.99
N PRO A 146 12.32 11.72 -14.20
CA PRO A 146 13.08 12.96 -14.37
C PRO A 146 14.07 13.24 -13.24
N ALA A 147 13.72 12.92 -12.00
CA ALA A 147 14.59 13.15 -10.85
C ALA A 147 15.88 12.31 -10.90
N GLU A 148 15.79 11.07 -11.32
CA GLU A 148 16.95 10.20 -11.51
C GLU A 148 17.86 10.75 -12.62
N ARG A 149 17.27 11.11 -13.78
CA ARG A 149 18.03 11.69 -14.90
C ARG A 149 18.69 13.03 -14.55
N ALA A 150 18.07 13.83 -13.66
CA ALA A 150 18.64 15.06 -13.15
C ALA A 150 19.66 14.86 -12.01
N GLY A 151 19.92 13.61 -11.61
CA GLY A 151 20.90 13.26 -10.58
C GLY A 151 20.49 13.64 -9.16
N LEU A 152 19.18 13.76 -8.86
CA LEU A 152 18.69 13.93 -7.50
C LEU A 152 18.99 12.67 -6.67
N GLN A 153 19.26 12.87 -5.37
CA GLN A 153 19.62 11.79 -4.45
C GLN A 153 18.79 11.86 -3.18
N LYS A 154 18.65 10.72 -2.52
CA LYS A 154 18.07 10.65 -1.17
C LYS A 154 18.84 11.58 -0.23
N GLY A 155 18.12 12.40 0.52
CA GLY A 155 18.69 13.37 1.46
C GLY A 155 18.83 14.80 0.90
N ASP A 156 18.73 15.03 -0.41
CA ASP A 156 18.74 16.36 -0.99
C ASP A 156 17.61 17.21 -0.41
N LEU A 157 17.91 18.43 0.04
CA LEU A 157 16.91 19.38 0.50
C LEU A 157 16.69 20.43 -0.60
N ILE A 158 15.48 20.50 -1.12
CA ILE A 158 15.10 21.46 -2.15
C ILE A 158 14.85 22.82 -1.48
N LEU A 159 15.67 23.82 -1.82
CA LEU A 159 15.63 25.15 -1.23
C LEU A 159 14.80 26.13 -2.05
N ALA A 160 14.82 25.99 -3.40
CA ALA A 160 14.08 26.86 -4.30
C ALA A 160 13.70 26.12 -5.59
N VAL A 161 12.61 26.55 -6.21
CA VAL A 161 12.16 26.16 -7.55
C VAL A 161 12.02 27.42 -8.40
N ASN A 162 12.73 27.50 -9.52
CA ASN A 162 12.78 28.68 -10.40
C ASN A 162 13.07 30.00 -9.63
N GLY A 163 13.99 29.95 -8.67
CA GLY A 163 14.34 31.11 -7.82
C GLY A 163 13.33 31.37 -6.69
N THR A 164 12.17 30.79 -6.69
CA THR A 164 11.18 30.90 -5.60
C THR A 164 11.61 30.02 -4.43
N LYS A 165 11.89 30.64 -3.27
CA LYS A 165 12.26 29.92 -2.05
C LYS A 165 11.10 29.02 -1.58
N ILE A 166 11.44 27.77 -1.23
CA ILE A 166 10.47 26.76 -0.77
C ILE A 166 10.48 26.67 0.77
N SER A 167 9.30 26.67 1.37
CA SER A 167 9.12 26.54 2.81
C SER A 167 8.87 25.09 3.26
N ASP A 168 8.31 24.26 2.38
CA ASP A 168 7.90 22.90 2.70
C ASP A 168 7.68 22.06 1.42
N TRP A 169 7.55 20.76 1.60
CA TRP A 169 7.30 19.79 0.53
C TRP A 169 6.04 20.11 -0.29
N TYR A 170 4.98 20.53 0.35
CA TYR A 170 3.69 20.74 -0.31
C TYR A 170 3.74 21.95 -1.25
N GLN A 171 4.41 23.02 -0.85
CA GLN A 171 4.64 24.18 -1.70
C GLN A 171 5.49 23.80 -2.92
N MET A 172 6.58 23.05 -2.71
CA MET A 172 7.41 22.52 -3.82
C MET A 172 6.55 21.68 -4.77
N ALA A 173 5.79 20.71 -4.23
CA ALA A 173 4.97 19.82 -5.03
C ALA A 173 3.90 20.59 -5.82
N SER A 174 3.28 21.60 -5.24
CA SER A 174 2.29 22.45 -5.92
C SER A 174 2.88 23.18 -7.13
N ILE A 175 4.10 23.74 -7.00
CA ILE A 175 4.79 24.41 -8.10
C ILE A 175 5.13 23.41 -9.21
N ILE A 176 5.68 22.24 -8.87
CA ILE A 176 6.08 21.21 -9.84
C ILE A 176 4.85 20.65 -10.59
N ARG A 177 3.74 20.41 -9.89
CA ARG A 177 2.49 19.90 -10.49
C ARG A 177 1.95 20.83 -11.58
N GLY A 178 2.12 22.15 -11.41
CA GLY A 178 1.70 23.15 -12.40
C GLY A 178 2.65 23.33 -13.58
N LYS A 179 3.81 22.63 -13.60
CA LYS A 179 4.86 22.81 -14.61
C LYS A 179 5.07 21.58 -15.48
N VAL A 180 3.99 21.07 -16.08
CA VAL A 180 4.04 19.89 -16.96
C VAL A 180 4.85 20.20 -18.21
N SER A 181 5.88 19.38 -18.49
CA SER A 181 6.76 19.50 -19.67
C SER A 181 7.50 20.84 -19.79
N GLU A 182 7.51 21.66 -18.74
CA GLU A 182 8.31 22.87 -18.66
C GLU A 182 9.60 22.58 -17.85
N GLU A 183 10.77 23.00 -18.35
CA GLU A 183 12.01 22.90 -17.59
C GLU A 183 11.94 23.80 -16.36
N VAL A 184 12.21 23.23 -15.17
CA VAL A 184 12.34 23.96 -13.92
C VAL A 184 13.75 23.82 -13.37
N THR A 185 14.26 24.89 -12.76
CA THR A 185 15.55 24.90 -12.06
C THR A 185 15.31 24.68 -10.58
N LEU A 186 15.92 23.64 -10.03
CA LEU A 186 15.91 23.35 -8.59
C LEU A 186 17.22 23.80 -7.97
N LEU A 187 17.16 24.58 -6.90
CA LEU A 187 18.30 24.81 -6.01
C LEU A 187 18.20 23.80 -4.88
N ILE A 188 19.16 22.89 -4.79
CA ILE A 188 19.20 21.84 -3.78
C ILE A 188 20.40 22.01 -2.85
N LYS A 189 20.24 21.58 -1.58
CA LYS A 189 21.34 21.43 -0.63
C LYS A 189 21.64 19.93 -0.47
N ARG A 190 22.86 19.52 -0.82
CA ARG A 190 23.41 18.18 -0.66
C ARG A 190 24.61 18.23 0.28
N GLY A 191 24.44 17.77 1.50
CA GLY A 191 25.41 18.03 2.57
C GLY A 191 25.56 19.54 2.79
N ASP A 192 26.79 20.06 2.67
CA ASP A 192 27.08 21.49 2.81
C ASP A 192 27.13 22.26 1.48
N LYS A 193 26.91 21.57 0.35
CA LYS A 193 26.97 22.18 -0.99
C LYS A 193 25.58 22.55 -1.47
N GLN A 194 25.47 23.71 -2.13
CA GLN A 194 24.30 24.08 -2.91
C GLN A 194 24.58 23.76 -4.38
N ILE A 195 23.62 23.13 -5.03
CA ILE A 195 23.72 22.66 -6.42
C ILE A 195 22.44 23.11 -7.14
N GLU A 196 22.61 23.70 -8.31
CA GLU A 196 21.50 23.94 -9.22
C GLU A 196 21.38 22.75 -10.18
N THR A 197 20.18 22.23 -10.35
CA THR A 197 19.88 21.18 -11.34
C THR A 197 18.61 21.53 -12.11
N LYS A 198 18.60 21.20 -13.39
CA LYS A 198 17.46 21.39 -14.26
C LYS A 198 16.69 20.08 -14.41
N ILE A 199 15.37 20.16 -14.35
CA ILE A 199 14.49 19.02 -14.41
C ILE A 199 13.19 19.39 -15.16
N THR A 200 12.71 18.49 -15.99
CA THR A 200 11.43 18.67 -16.71
C THR A 200 10.40 17.69 -16.13
N PRO A 201 9.37 18.20 -15.41
CA PRO A 201 8.32 17.34 -14.87
C PRO A 201 7.55 16.66 -16.00
N GLU A 202 7.30 15.35 -15.86
CA GLU A 202 6.48 14.55 -16.78
C GLU A 202 5.05 14.43 -16.28
N PRO A 203 4.05 14.33 -17.19
CA PRO A 203 2.66 14.20 -16.79
C PRO A 203 2.40 12.84 -16.15
N LEU A 204 1.77 12.81 -14.97
CA LEU A 204 1.22 11.60 -14.39
C LEU A 204 0.04 11.11 -15.22
N GLN A 205 0.01 9.81 -15.54
CA GLN A 205 -1.03 9.21 -16.40
C GLN A 205 -2.45 9.37 -15.83
N GLU A 206 -2.58 9.41 -14.50
CA GLU A 206 -3.88 9.46 -13.83
C GLU A 206 -4.46 10.87 -13.71
N THR A 207 -3.60 11.88 -13.50
CA THR A 207 -4.04 13.25 -13.19
C THR A 207 -3.62 14.28 -14.25
N GLY A 208 -2.68 13.93 -15.13
CA GLY A 208 -2.06 14.87 -16.07
C GLY A 208 -1.16 15.92 -15.41
N GLN A 209 -1.00 15.89 -14.10
CA GLN A 209 -0.16 16.83 -13.35
C GLN A 209 1.32 16.50 -13.50
N GLY A 210 2.18 17.52 -13.41
CA GLY A 210 3.63 17.35 -13.49
C GLY A 210 4.19 16.59 -12.27
N ALA A 211 5.06 15.63 -12.54
CA ALA A 211 5.78 14.89 -11.51
C ALA A 211 7.25 14.71 -11.91
N ILE A 212 8.11 14.61 -10.92
CA ILE A 212 9.55 14.39 -11.11
C ILE A 212 10.04 13.04 -10.59
N GLY A 213 9.18 12.29 -9.88
CA GLY A 213 9.50 10.94 -9.40
C GLY A 213 10.34 10.91 -8.14
N ILE A 214 10.03 11.76 -7.16
CA ILE A 214 10.62 11.73 -5.81
C ILE A 214 9.57 11.45 -4.75
N THR A 215 9.99 10.83 -3.65
CA THR A 215 9.20 10.67 -2.43
C THR A 215 9.73 11.58 -1.32
N PRO A 216 8.87 12.06 -0.40
CA PRO A 216 9.33 12.86 0.72
C PRO A 216 10.15 12.03 1.70
N PHE A 217 11.14 12.67 2.34
CA PHE A 217 11.82 12.11 3.48
C PHE A 217 10.91 12.23 4.71
N ARG A 218 10.60 11.11 5.33
CA ARG A 218 9.92 11.05 6.62
C ARG A 218 10.82 10.35 7.61
N GLU A 219 11.03 11.00 8.74
CA GLU A 219 11.74 10.37 9.84
C GLU A 219 10.87 9.21 10.40
N GLU A 220 11.50 8.07 10.58
CA GLU A 220 10.86 6.90 11.17
C GLU A 220 11.46 6.64 12.56
N ILE A 221 10.60 6.35 13.51
CA ILE A 221 10.98 5.88 14.83
C ILE A 221 10.54 4.42 14.99
N VAL A 222 11.36 3.64 15.69
CA VAL A 222 11.00 2.26 16.02
C VAL A 222 10.17 2.26 17.29
N LYS A 223 8.87 2.00 17.17
CA LYS A 223 7.97 1.87 18.32
C LYS A 223 7.83 0.40 18.71
N LYS A 224 8.16 0.09 19.96
CA LYS A 224 8.01 -1.23 20.57
C LYS A 224 6.85 -1.20 21.56
N TYR A 225 6.11 -2.29 21.59
CA TYR A 225 4.97 -2.46 22.49
C TYR A 225 5.26 -3.52 23.55
N GLY A 226 4.64 -3.40 24.72
CA GLY A 226 4.66 -4.45 25.73
C GLY A 226 3.91 -5.70 25.27
N LEU A 227 4.11 -6.84 25.97
CA LEU A 227 3.55 -8.13 25.57
C LEU A 227 2.02 -8.08 25.34
N PHE A 228 1.26 -7.58 26.31
CA PHE A 228 -0.21 -7.53 26.20
C PHE A 228 -0.69 -6.54 25.14
N GLU A 229 -0.04 -5.38 25.08
CA GLU A 229 -0.33 -4.34 24.07
C GLU A 229 -0.03 -4.85 22.65
N SER A 230 1.09 -5.58 22.47
CA SER A 230 1.46 -6.21 21.19
C SER A 230 0.44 -7.24 20.73
N ILE A 231 -0.12 -8.04 21.63
CA ILE A 231 -1.17 -9.01 21.30
C ILE A 231 -2.42 -8.27 20.84
N PHE A 232 -2.86 -7.26 21.58
CA PHE A 232 -4.09 -6.51 21.25
C PHE A 232 -3.96 -5.75 19.94
N GLU A 233 -2.92 -4.93 19.80
CA GLU A 233 -2.68 -4.17 18.56
C GLU A 233 -2.36 -5.08 17.38
N GLY A 234 -1.64 -6.19 17.61
CA GLY A 234 -1.33 -7.17 16.58
C GLY A 234 -2.55 -7.89 16.04
N ILE A 235 -3.51 -8.26 16.89
CA ILE A 235 -4.80 -8.86 16.46
C ILE A 235 -5.59 -7.85 15.64
N LYS A 236 -5.66 -6.59 16.09
CA LYS A 236 -6.35 -5.51 15.40
C LYS A 236 -5.74 -5.25 14.02
N GLU A 237 -4.42 -5.15 13.93
CA GLU A 237 -3.71 -4.92 12.67
C GLU A 237 -3.88 -6.10 11.71
N ALA A 238 -3.80 -7.34 12.19
CA ALA A 238 -4.06 -8.54 11.39
C ALA A 238 -5.47 -8.51 10.78
N ALA A 239 -6.49 -8.21 11.59
CA ALA A 239 -7.87 -8.12 11.13
C ALA A 239 -8.04 -6.97 10.11
N GLN A 240 -7.44 -5.81 10.37
CA GLN A 240 -7.49 -4.66 9.47
C GLN A 240 -6.81 -4.97 8.13
N MET A 241 -5.62 -5.55 8.13
CA MET A 241 -4.92 -5.95 6.90
C MET A 241 -5.74 -6.95 6.08
N ILE A 242 -6.38 -7.94 6.72
CA ILE A 242 -7.25 -8.90 6.02
C ILE A 242 -8.41 -8.17 5.33
N ILE A 243 -9.06 -7.24 6.03
CA ILE A 243 -10.16 -6.45 5.47
C ILE A 243 -9.67 -5.61 4.30
N GLU A 244 -8.58 -4.87 4.46
CA GLU A 244 -8.02 -3.98 3.43
C GLU A 244 -7.64 -4.76 2.17
N VAL A 245 -6.88 -5.85 2.31
CA VAL A 245 -6.48 -6.68 1.16
C VAL A 245 -7.70 -7.29 0.47
N THR A 246 -8.70 -7.73 1.25
CA THR A 246 -9.96 -8.27 0.71
C THR A 246 -10.71 -7.20 -0.09
N VAL A 247 -10.90 -6.01 0.47
CA VAL A 247 -11.60 -4.90 -0.20
C VAL A 247 -10.86 -4.48 -1.47
N LEU A 248 -9.54 -4.35 -1.42
CA LEU A 248 -8.73 -4.00 -2.60
C LEU A 248 -8.84 -5.04 -3.71
N LEU A 249 -8.80 -6.34 -3.35
CA LEU A 249 -8.94 -7.43 -4.32
C LEU A 249 -10.32 -7.42 -5.00
N PHE A 250 -11.39 -7.29 -4.22
CA PHE A 250 -12.74 -7.23 -4.78
C PHE A 250 -12.99 -5.94 -5.58
N ALA A 251 -12.44 -4.80 -5.14
CA ALA A 251 -12.49 -3.55 -5.91
C ALA A 251 -11.75 -3.67 -7.25
N PHE A 252 -10.57 -4.34 -7.26
CA PHE A 252 -9.83 -4.61 -8.49
C PHE A 252 -10.64 -5.49 -9.45
N ILE A 253 -11.24 -6.58 -8.95
CA ILE A 253 -12.09 -7.48 -9.76
C ILE A 253 -13.32 -6.73 -10.28
N TYR A 254 -13.98 -5.92 -9.46
CA TYR A 254 -15.10 -5.10 -9.86
C TYR A 254 -14.73 -4.13 -11.01
N LYS A 255 -13.61 -3.42 -10.87
CA LYS A 255 -13.11 -2.50 -11.91
C LYS A 255 -12.76 -3.25 -13.21
N LEU A 256 -12.26 -4.48 -13.12
CA LEU A 256 -11.95 -5.33 -14.26
C LEU A 256 -13.24 -5.78 -14.99
N ILE A 257 -14.22 -6.28 -14.26
CA ILE A 257 -15.50 -6.76 -14.82
C ILE A 257 -16.30 -5.61 -15.44
N THR A 258 -16.29 -4.43 -14.81
CA THR A 258 -17.00 -3.24 -15.29
C THR A 258 -16.28 -2.49 -16.41
N GLY A 259 -15.09 -2.95 -16.83
CA GLY A 259 -14.30 -2.30 -17.89
C GLY A 259 -13.68 -0.95 -17.46
N LYS A 260 -13.74 -0.60 -16.18
CA LYS A 260 -13.12 0.62 -15.63
C LYS A 260 -11.59 0.58 -15.65
N ILE A 261 -11.00 -0.62 -15.77
CA ILE A 261 -9.58 -0.83 -16.04
C ILE A 261 -9.44 -1.68 -17.29
N ALA A 262 -8.62 -1.23 -18.23
CA ALA A 262 -8.31 -2.01 -19.43
C ALA A 262 -7.57 -3.30 -19.08
N LEU A 263 -7.88 -4.41 -19.75
CA LEU A 263 -7.24 -5.72 -19.53
C LEU A 263 -5.70 -5.66 -19.60
N GLY A 264 -5.17 -4.84 -20.51
CA GLY A 264 -3.72 -4.65 -20.64
C GLY A 264 -3.09 -3.95 -19.42
N THR A 265 -3.79 -3.00 -18.81
CA THR A 265 -3.35 -2.32 -17.57
C THR A 265 -3.48 -3.26 -16.37
N ALA A 266 -4.59 -3.99 -16.26
CA ALA A 266 -4.80 -4.98 -15.23
C ALA A 266 -3.75 -6.10 -15.28
N GLY A 267 -3.42 -6.58 -16.49
CA GLY A 267 -2.35 -7.55 -16.66
C GLY A 267 -1.00 -7.06 -16.13
N LYS A 268 -0.65 -5.82 -16.39
CA LYS A 268 0.58 -5.18 -15.87
C LYS A 268 0.61 -5.04 -14.34
N SER A 269 -0.53 -5.10 -13.67
CA SER A 269 -0.61 -5.02 -12.20
C SER A 269 -0.32 -6.36 -11.51
N ILE A 270 -0.24 -7.46 -12.25
CA ILE A 270 0.05 -8.79 -11.71
C ILE A 270 1.55 -8.88 -11.41
N ALA A 271 1.87 -9.11 -10.15
CA ALA A 271 3.23 -9.40 -9.69
C ALA A 271 3.56 -10.86 -9.96
N GLY A 272 4.73 -11.10 -10.53
CA GLY A 272 5.24 -12.44 -10.74
C GLY A 272 6.26 -12.86 -9.67
N PRO A 273 6.82 -14.08 -9.80
CA PRO A 273 7.74 -14.62 -8.81
C PRO A 273 9.01 -13.78 -8.62
N LEU A 274 9.51 -13.14 -9.68
CA LEU A 274 10.73 -12.32 -9.62
C LEU A 274 10.50 -11.04 -8.80
N LEU A 275 9.36 -10.37 -9.01
CA LEU A 275 9.02 -9.19 -8.22
C LEU A 275 8.79 -9.55 -6.75
N ILE A 276 8.12 -10.67 -6.47
CA ILE A 276 7.92 -11.17 -5.10
C ILE A 276 9.28 -11.43 -4.43
N ALA A 277 10.22 -12.08 -5.12
CA ALA A 277 11.56 -12.35 -4.61
C ALA A 277 12.34 -11.04 -4.35
N GLN A 278 12.26 -10.06 -5.26
CA GLN A 278 12.89 -8.76 -5.09
C GLN A 278 12.34 -8.02 -3.87
N VAL A 279 11.01 -7.92 -3.74
CA VAL A 279 10.36 -7.25 -2.59
C VAL A 279 10.67 -7.98 -1.29
N SER A 280 10.72 -9.32 -1.29
CA SER A 280 11.14 -10.13 -0.14
C SER A 280 12.58 -9.82 0.28
N GLY A 281 13.49 -9.68 -0.69
CA GLY A 281 14.88 -9.26 -0.42
C GLY A 281 14.94 -7.88 0.22
N THR A 282 14.27 -6.90 -0.35
CA THR A 282 14.19 -5.53 0.22
C THR A 282 13.56 -5.53 1.63
N ALA A 283 12.52 -6.33 1.85
CA ALA A 283 11.91 -6.47 3.18
C ALA A 283 12.88 -7.09 4.19
N ALA A 284 13.67 -8.10 3.77
CA ALA A 284 14.70 -8.72 4.61
C ALA A 284 15.83 -7.73 4.96
N GLU A 285 16.28 -6.91 4.01
CA GLU A 285 17.26 -5.84 4.23
C GLU A 285 16.74 -4.78 5.20
N SER A 286 15.43 -4.50 5.17
CA SER A 286 14.75 -3.58 6.09
C SER A 286 14.54 -4.15 7.50
N GLY A 287 14.87 -5.44 7.72
CA GLY A 287 14.85 -6.12 9.00
C GLY A 287 13.72 -7.13 9.16
N LEU A 288 13.82 -7.90 10.27
CA LEU A 288 12.91 -9.04 10.52
C LEU A 288 11.43 -8.63 10.59
N ALA A 289 11.13 -7.48 11.21
CA ALA A 289 9.75 -7.00 11.32
C ALA A 289 9.11 -6.76 9.93
N SER A 290 9.84 -6.11 9.02
CA SER A 290 9.40 -5.86 7.65
C SER A 290 9.22 -7.15 6.85
N LEU A 291 10.13 -8.12 7.03
CA LEU A 291 10.03 -9.44 6.40
C LEU A 291 8.79 -10.21 6.88
N LEU A 292 8.52 -10.20 8.19
CA LEU A 292 7.34 -10.84 8.77
C LEU A 292 6.05 -10.16 8.28
N GLN A 293 6.03 -8.82 8.21
CA GLN A 293 4.89 -8.06 7.68
C GLN A 293 4.62 -8.40 6.21
N PHE A 294 5.67 -8.46 5.38
CA PHE A 294 5.54 -8.90 4.00
C PHE A 294 5.03 -10.33 3.89
N THR A 295 5.50 -11.23 4.76
CA THR A 295 5.01 -12.63 4.84
C THR A 295 3.52 -12.68 5.19
N CYS A 296 3.03 -11.86 6.12
CA CYS A 296 1.60 -11.72 6.44
C CYS A 296 0.80 -11.30 5.20
N PHE A 297 1.29 -10.27 4.48
CA PHE A 297 0.65 -9.79 3.26
C PHE A 297 0.53 -10.89 2.19
N ILE A 298 1.61 -11.61 1.92
CA ILE A 298 1.61 -12.73 0.95
C ILE A 298 0.67 -13.85 1.41
N SER A 299 0.68 -14.19 2.70
CA SER A 299 -0.17 -15.25 3.27
C SER A 299 -1.67 -14.92 3.11
N ILE A 300 -2.08 -13.68 3.39
CA ILE A 300 -3.46 -13.22 3.17
C ILE A 300 -3.84 -13.31 1.69
N ASN A 301 -2.98 -12.81 0.79
CA ASN A 301 -3.23 -12.88 -0.65
C ASN A 301 -3.39 -14.33 -1.12
N LEU A 302 -2.52 -15.23 -0.66
CA LEU A 302 -2.58 -16.65 -1.00
C LEU A 302 -3.87 -17.29 -0.47
N ALA A 303 -4.31 -16.97 0.75
CA ALA A 303 -5.57 -17.42 1.30
C ALA A 303 -6.76 -16.97 0.44
N LEU A 304 -6.80 -15.69 0.08
CA LEU A 304 -7.87 -15.11 -0.74
C LEU A 304 -7.90 -15.75 -2.13
N ILE A 305 -6.76 -15.83 -2.82
CA ILE A 305 -6.68 -16.40 -4.17
C ILE A 305 -7.10 -17.88 -4.13
N ASN A 306 -6.64 -18.64 -3.13
CA ASN A 306 -7.00 -20.06 -3.00
C ASN A 306 -8.48 -20.29 -2.74
N LEU A 307 -9.21 -19.30 -2.19
CA LEU A 307 -10.66 -19.40 -2.00
C LEU A 307 -11.47 -19.07 -3.25
N PHE A 308 -10.85 -18.57 -4.34
CA PHE A 308 -11.57 -18.34 -5.58
C PHE A 308 -12.08 -19.66 -6.20
N PRO A 309 -13.28 -19.64 -6.83
CA PRO A 309 -13.88 -20.81 -7.44
C PRO A 309 -13.20 -21.19 -8.77
N ILE A 310 -11.87 -21.23 -8.77
CA ILE A 310 -11.04 -21.61 -9.92
C ILE A 310 -10.66 -23.10 -9.76
N PRO A 311 -10.94 -23.94 -10.75
CA PRO A 311 -10.45 -25.31 -10.75
C PRO A 311 -8.94 -25.35 -10.50
N MET A 312 -8.46 -26.32 -9.72
CA MET A 312 -7.08 -26.47 -9.20
C MET A 312 -6.78 -25.71 -7.90
N LEU A 313 -7.57 -24.70 -7.51
CA LEU A 313 -7.46 -24.06 -6.22
C LEU A 313 -8.43 -24.68 -5.20
N ASP A 314 -8.20 -24.44 -3.91
CA ASP A 314 -9.04 -24.96 -2.84
C ASP A 314 -10.51 -24.53 -3.00
N GLY A 315 -10.76 -23.27 -3.43
CA GLY A 315 -12.09 -22.75 -3.74
C GLY A 315 -12.79 -23.49 -4.89
N GLY A 316 -12.05 -24.02 -5.85
CA GLY A 316 -12.60 -24.92 -6.88
C GLY A 316 -13.08 -26.23 -6.27
N HIS A 317 -12.35 -26.80 -5.31
CA HIS A 317 -12.78 -27.98 -4.58
C HIS A 317 -14.01 -27.68 -3.69
N VAL A 318 -14.06 -26.52 -3.05
CA VAL A 318 -15.25 -26.06 -2.30
C VAL A 318 -16.48 -25.99 -3.23
N LEU A 319 -16.30 -25.43 -4.45
CA LEU A 319 -17.37 -25.37 -5.45
C LEU A 319 -17.85 -26.77 -5.87
N TYR A 320 -16.93 -27.72 -6.08
CA TYR A 320 -17.31 -29.11 -6.40
C TYR A 320 -18.11 -29.75 -5.27
N LEU A 321 -17.68 -29.58 -4.01
CA LEU A 321 -18.38 -30.08 -2.85
C LEU A 321 -19.77 -29.45 -2.69
N ALA A 322 -19.92 -28.15 -2.99
CA ALA A 322 -21.21 -27.46 -3.00
C ALA A 322 -22.16 -28.03 -4.09
N ILE A 323 -21.65 -28.26 -5.29
CA ILE A 323 -22.44 -28.90 -6.37
C ILE A 323 -22.85 -30.33 -5.98
N GLU A 324 -21.94 -31.10 -5.37
CA GLU A 324 -22.24 -32.46 -4.88
C GLU A 324 -23.33 -32.44 -3.81
N ALA A 325 -23.28 -31.49 -2.87
CA ALA A 325 -24.26 -31.31 -1.83
C ALA A 325 -25.67 -31.04 -2.41
N ILE A 326 -25.75 -30.17 -3.43
CA ILE A 326 -27.02 -29.82 -4.12
C ILE A 326 -27.54 -31.00 -4.93
N LYS A 327 -26.67 -31.67 -5.71
CA LYS A 327 -27.03 -32.78 -6.59
C LYS A 327 -27.25 -34.11 -5.85
N LYS A 328 -26.82 -34.19 -4.60
CA LYS A 328 -26.83 -35.42 -3.77
C LYS A 328 -26.12 -36.61 -4.44
N ARG A 329 -25.20 -36.36 -5.33
CA ARG A 329 -24.38 -37.37 -6.01
C ARG A 329 -23.03 -36.80 -6.40
N PRO A 330 -21.96 -37.58 -6.37
CA PRO A 330 -20.61 -37.11 -6.72
C PRO A 330 -20.54 -36.66 -8.21
N LEU A 331 -19.66 -35.73 -8.49
CA LEU A 331 -19.32 -35.33 -9.85
C LEU A 331 -18.61 -36.50 -10.57
N SER A 332 -18.84 -36.62 -11.88
CA SER A 332 -18.13 -37.61 -12.68
C SER A 332 -16.63 -37.31 -12.73
N GLN A 333 -15.80 -38.35 -12.74
CA GLN A 333 -14.33 -38.17 -12.87
C GLN A 333 -13.95 -37.39 -14.11
N ARG A 334 -14.63 -37.65 -15.23
CA ARG A 334 -14.41 -36.91 -16.49
C ARG A 334 -14.67 -35.41 -16.33
N THR A 335 -15.73 -35.02 -15.60
CA THR A 335 -16.03 -33.60 -15.33
C THR A 335 -14.94 -32.95 -14.50
N LEU A 336 -14.44 -33.63 -13.47
CA LEU A 336 -13.37 -33.17 -12.63
C LEU A 336 -12.06 -33.00 -13.42
N GLU A 337 -11.67 -34.01 -14.22
CA GLU A 337 -10.48 -33.96 -15.06
C GLU A 337 -10.50 -32.81 -16.07
N ILE A 338 -11.62 -32.64 -16.79
CA ILE A 338 -11.77 -31.54 -17.77
C ILE A 338 -11.66 -30.19 -17.06
N SER A 339 -12.37 -30.04 -15.96
CA SER A 339 -12.35 -28.79 -15.19
C SER A 339 -10.93 -28.49 -14.66
N GLN A 340 -10.20 -29.49 -14.15
CA GLN A 340 -8.83 -29.33 -13.69
C GLN A 340 -7.88 -28.96 -14.85
N ARG A 341 -8.03 -29.56 -16.03
CA ARG A 341 -7.23 -29.19 -17.20
C ARG A 341 -7.44 -27.73 -17.60
N ILE A 342 -8.69 -27.27 -17.62
CA ILE A 342 -9.01 -25.87 -17.92
C ILE A 342 -8.37 -24.95 -16.87
N GLY A 343 -8.54 -25.25 -15.57
CA GLY A 343 -7.94 -24.46 -14.49
C GLY A 343 -6.40 -24.43 -14.56
N PHE A 344 -5.76 -25.57 -14.84
CA PHE A 344 -4.31 -25.66 -15.01
C PHE A 344 -3.80 -24.79 -16.16
N THR A 345 -4.48 -24.89 -17.32
CA THR A 345 -4.12 -24.07 -18.50
C THR A 345 -4.25 -22.58 -18.19
N PHE A 346 -5.32 -22.19 -17.50
CA PHE A 346 -5.53 -20.82 -17.08
C PHE A 346 -4.44 -20.34 -16.11
N LEU A 347 -4.07 -21.13 -15.11
CA LEU A 347 -3.01 -20.78 -14.15
C LEU A 347 -1.65 -20.65 -14.83
N ILE A 348 -1.31 -21.56 -15.76
CA ILE A 348 -0.07 -21.47 -16.56
C ILE A 348 -0.07 -20.17 -17.38
N PHE A 349 -1.19 -19.83 -18.02
CA PHE A 349 -1.29 -18.58 -18.80
C PHE A 349 -1.04 -17.35 -17.91
N ILE A 350 -1.66 -17.27 -16.72
CA ILE A 350 -1.44 -16.18 -15.76
C ILE A 350 0.02 -16.14 -15.29
N MET A 351 0.62 -17.30 -15.04
CA MET A 351 2.04 -17.38 -14.63
C MET A 351 2.98 -16.83 -15.73
N PHE A 352 2.75 -17.21 -16.99
CA PHE A 352 3.52 -16.65 -18.11
C PHE A 352 3.35 -15.14 -18.24
N LEU A 353 2.12 -14.64 -18.07
CA LEU A 353 1.83 -13.21 -18.09
C LEU A 353 2.57 -12.48 -16.96
N ALA A 354 2.56 -13.04 -15.74
CA ALA A 354 3.26 -12.49 -14.59
C ALA A 354 4.77 -12.44 -14.81
N ILE A 355 5.38 -13.52 -15.31
CA ILE A 355 6.82 -13.57 -15.62
C ILE A 355 7.18 -12.56 -16.72
N TYR A 356 6.37 -12.46 -17.76
CA TYR A 356 6.56 -11.46 -18.83
C TYR A 356 6.55 -10.03 -18.28
N ASN A 357 5.60 -9.72 -17.38
CA ASN A 357 5.53 -8.43 -16.72
C ASN A 357 6.75 -8.16 -15.86
N ASP A 358 7.18 -9.14 -15.06
CA ASP A 358 8.39 -9.03 -14.22
C ASP A 358 9.61 -8.71 -15.06
N ILE A 359 9.84 -9.46 -16.14
CA ILE A 359 10.96 -9.23 -17.06
C ILE A 359 10.87 -7.84 -17.69
N SER A 360 9.65 -7.41 -18.09
CA SER A 360 9.44 -6.10 -18.68
C SER A 360 9.74 -4.95 -17.72
N ARG A 361 9.43 -5.12 -16.42
CA ARG A 361 9.74 -4.16 -15.37
C ARG A 361 11.22 -4.12 -15.02
N LEU A 362 11.85 -5.28 -14.98
CA LEU A 362 13.25 -5.43 -14.57
C LEU A 362 14.26 -5.19 -15.69
N LYS A 363 13.83 -4.98 -16.94
CA LYS A 363 14.74 -4.75 -18.08
C LYS A 363 15.78 -3.68 -17.82
N GLY A 364 15.41 -2.53 -17.25
CA GLY A 364 16.35 -1.47 -16.89
C GLY A 364 17.41 -1.97 -15.91
N THR A 365 16.96 -2.50 -14.78
CA THR A 365 17.81 -3.00 -13.70
C THR A 365 18.72 -4.16 -14.13
N ILE A 366 18.22 -5.08 -14.96
CA ILE A 366 18.99 -6.22 -15.48
C ILE A 366 20.09 -5.72 -16.42
N ILE A 367 19.79 -4.80 -17.33
CA ILE A 367 20.77 -4.26 -18.28
C ILE A 367 21.88 -3.52 -17.54
N GLU A 368 21.55 -2.71 -16.55
CA GLU A 368 22.54 -2.01 -15.71
C GLU A 368 23.38 -2.99 -14.86
N SER A 369 22.77 -4.03 -14.33
CA SER A 369 23.48 -5.04 -13.54
C SER A 369 24.45 -5.87 -14.41
N ILE A 370 24.05 -6.21 -15.64
CA ILE A 370 24.93 -6.87 -16.61
C ILE A 370 26.03 -5.92 -17.05
N GLY A 371 25.73 -4.63 -17.30
CA GLY A 371 26.73 -3.62 -17.63
C GLY A 371 27.79 -3.51 -16.54
N ARG A 372 27.37 -3.35 -15.28
CA ARG A 372 28.30 -3.30 -14.13
C ARG A 372 29.14 -4.57 -13.97
N PHE A 373 28.56 -5.75 -14.24
CA PHE A 373 29.28 -7.02 -14.18
C PHE A 373 30.33 -7.14 -15.29
N ILE A 374 30.04 -6.65 -16.49
CA ILE A 374 30.99 -6.60 -17.61
C ILE A 374 32.11 -5.59 -17.31
N ASP A 375 31.79 -4.42 -16.72
CA ASP A 375 32.76 -3.39 -16.34
C ASP A 375 33.72 -3.85 -15.21
N VAL A 376 33.29 -4.79 -14.38
CA VAL A 376 34.14 -5.41 -13.33
C VAL A 376 35.05 -6.50 -13.90
N LEU A 377 34.68 -7.09 -15.04
CA LEU A 377 35.47 -8.17 -15.71
C LEU A 377 36.50 -7.62 -16.72
N ASN A 378 36.42 -6.33 -17.08
CA ASN A 378 37.38 -5.61 -17.91
C ASN A 378 38.28 -4.71 -17.05
#